data_af2e348f83bbc91d29611bca03372b26
#
_entry.id   af2e348f83bbc91d29611bca03372b26
#
_cell.length_a   1.000
_cell.length_b   1.000
_cell.length_c   1.000
_cell.angle_alpha   90.00
_cell.angle_beta   90.00
_cell.angle_gamma   90.00
#
_symmetry.space_group_name_H-M   'P 1'
#
loop_
_entity.id
_entity.type
_entity.pdbx_description
1 polymer ?
#
loop_
_entity_poly.entity_id
_entity_poly.type
_entity_poly.pdbx_seq_one_letter_code
_entity_poly.pdbx_strand_id
1 'polypeptide(L)'
;MQTSQFASVDWRGNAIRIEYQWVGSADISKPLIVFLHEGLGSVAMWRDFPHQLCIAANCRGLVYSRPGYGKSSPRKRDEHWQVDFMHRQAFEVLPSLFRALNIDTEKQKPWLFGHSDGGSIALLFAAKYVQDTSGCIVLAPHIFVEDVTVRSIEKAKLTYETTDLRQKLARFHDDA
;
A
#
# COMPACT_ATOMS: atom_id res chain seq x y z
N MET A 1 -3.02 -1.83 20.40
CA MET A 1 -3.13 -1.55 18.95
C MET A 1 -2.80 -0.09 18.71
N GLN A 2 -1.86 0.21 17.84
CA GLN A 2 -1.59 1.61 17.47
C GLN A 2 -2.79 2.16 16.69
N THR A 3 -3.18 3.40 17.03
CA THR A 3 -4.31 4.09 16.38
C THR A 3 -3.91 4.49 14.96
N SER A 4 -4.78 4.28 13.98
CA SER A 4 -4.56 4.77 12.62
C SER A 4 -4.46 6.29 12.60
N GLN A 5 -3.52 6.80 11.83
CA GLN A 5 -3.34 8.22 11.54
C GLN A 5 -3.78 8.49 10.09
N PHE A 6 -3.96 9.76 9.76
CA PHE A 6 -4.43 10.16 8.44
C PHE A 6 -3.58 11.30 7.88
N ALA A 7 -3.15 11.15 6.64
CA ALA A 7 -2.50 12.20 5.86
C ALA A 7 -3.47 12.76 4.81
N SER A 8 -3.46 14.07 4.63
CA SER A 8 -4.10 14.70 3.48
C SER A 8 -3.11 14.73 2.31
N VAL A 9 -3.47 14.10 1.23
CA VAL A 9 -2.63 13.92 0.04
C VAL A 9 -3.33 14.56 -1.15
N ASP A 10 -2.64 15.42 -1.88
CA ASP A 10 -3.14 15.90 -3.17
C ASP A 10 -2.93 14.80 -4.22
N TRP A 11 -4.03 14.34 -4.79
CA TRP A 11 -4.02 13.43 -5.93
C TRP A 11 -4.92 13.97 -7.04
N ARG A 12 -4.29 14.41 -8.12
CA ARG A 12 -4.96 14.97 -9.31
C ARG A 12 -5.86 16.17 -9.00
N GLY A 13 -5.37 17.07 -8.16
CA GLY A 13 -6.11 18.26 -7.73
C GLY A 13 -7.25 18.00 -6.76
N ASN A 14 -7.33 16.77 -6.22
CA ASN A 14 -8.28 16.43 -5.17
C ASN A 14 -7.53 16.07 -3.87
N ALA A 15 -7.93 16.68 -2.78
CA ALA A 15 -7.44 16.28 -1.47
C ALA A 15 -8.08 14.96 -1.08
N ILE A 16 -7.28 13.93 -0.92
CA ILE A 16 -7.70 12.61 -0.44
C ILE A 16 -7.07 12.32 0.92
N ARG A 17 -7.77 11.55 1.75
CA ARG A 17 -7.30 11.09 3.04
C ARG A 17 -6.67 9.72 2.88
N ILE A 18 -5.43 9.55 3.35
CA ILE A 18 -4.71 8.28 3.38
C ILE A 18 -4.52 7.82 4.82
N GLU A 19 -5.05 6.63 5.14
CA GLU A 19 -4.79 5.94 6.40
C GLU A 19 -3.35 5.43 6.44
N TYR A 20 -2.66 5.67 7.56
CA TYR A 20 -1.32 5.12 7.77
C TYR A 20 -1.03 4.84 9.25
N GLN A 21 0.03 4.08 9.49
CA GLN A 21 0.62 3.83 10.81
C GLN A 21 2.13 3.83 10.72
N TRP A 22 2.77 4.42 11.73
CA TRP A 22 4.19 4.21 11.99
C TRP A 22 4.37 3.00 12.89
N VAL A 23 5.33 2.13 12.57
CA VAL A 23 5.66 0.93 13.36
C VAL A 23 7.16 0.80 13.57
N GLY A 24 7.58 -0.02 14.53
CA GLY A 24 8.99 -0.23 14.84
C GLY A 24 9.61 0.92 15.62
N SER A 25 10.83 1.33 15.27
CA SER A 25 11.57 2.39 15.96
C SER A 25 10.95 3.78 15.75
N ALA A 26 10.92 4.58 16.80
CA ALA A 26 10.58 6.01 16.71
C ALA A 26 11.77 6.89 16.27
N ASP A 27 12.98 6.34 16.25
CA ASP A 27 14.20 7.03 15.83
C ASP A 27 14.20 7.26 14.32
N ILE A 28 14.13 8.52 13.90
CA ILE A 28 14.05 8.91 12.48
C ILE A 28 15.34 8.61 11.71
N SER A 29 16.47 8.39 12.39
CA SER A 29 17.75 8.02 11.76
C SER A 29 17.80 6.55 11.32
N LYS A 30 16.89 5.71 11.81
CA LYS A 30 16.83 4.28 11.46
C LYS A 30 16.31 4.09 10.03
N PRO A 31 16.75 3.02 9.34
CA PRO A 31 16.24 2.71 8.01
C PRO A 31 14.72 2.66 7.97
N LEU A 32 14.13 3.19 6.91
CA LEU A 32 12.68 3.21 6.69
C LEU A 32 12.26 2.07 5.77
N ILE A 33 11.26 1.30 6.18
CA ILE A 33 10.54 0.35 5.32
C ILE A 33 9.13 0.89 5.08
N VAL A 34 8.70 0.95 3.82
CA VAL A 34 7.33 1.28 3.41
C VAL A 34 6.62 0.01 2.95
N PHE A 35 5.51 -0.31 3.60
CA PHE A 35 4.72 -1.52 3.35
C PHE A 35 3.57 -1.23 2.39
N LEU A 36 3.56 -1.93 1.26
CA LEU A 36 2.57 -1.83 0.18
C LEU A 36 1.74 -3.12 0.13
N HIS A 37 0.45 -3.01 0.46
CA HIS A 37 -0.46 -4.15 0.60
C HIS A 37 -0.92 -4.73 -0.74
N GLU A 38 -1.43 -5.97 -0.70
CA GLU A 38 -2.03 -6.69 -1.83
C GLU A 38 -3.40 -6.09 -2.24
N GLY A 39 -4.04 -6.70 -3.26
CA GLY A 39 -5.25 -6.21 -3.92
C GLY A 39 -6.46 -5.99 -3.02
N LEU A 40 -6.59 -6.74 -1.93
CA LEU A 40 -7.67 -6.61 -0.95
C LEU A 40 -7.17 -6.16 0.43
N GLY A 41 -5.92 -5.71 0.52
CA GLY A 41 -5.26 -5.39 1.78
C GLY A 41 -5.56 -4.00 2.33
N SER A 42 -5.13 -3.79 3.56
CA SER A 42 -5.20 -2.52 4.27
C SER A 42 -4.18 -2.50 5.40
N VAL A 43 -4.03 -1.36 6.09
CA VAL A 43 -3.23 -1.28 7.32
C VAL A 43 -3.61 -2.38 8.30
N ALA A 44 -4.91 -2.59 8.53
CA ALA A 44 -5.39 -3.57 9.50
C ALA A 44 -5.09 -5.03 9.10
N MET A 45 -5.04 -5.32 7.81
CA MET A 45 -4.81 -6.69 7.30
C MET A 45 -3.36 -7.13 7.38
N TRP A 46 -2.41 -6.21 7.48
CA TRP A 46 -1.02 -6.54 7.79
C TRP A 46 -0.83 -7.12 9.20
N ARG A 47 -1.79 -6.87 10.11
CA ARG A 47 -1.73 -7.27 11.52
C ARG A 47 -0.45 -6.75 12.18
N ASP A 48 0.30 -7.61 12.86
CA ASP A 48 1.53 -7.26 13.58
C ASP A 48 2.82 -7.51 12.78
N PHE A 49 2.71 -8.11 11.59
CA PHE A 49 3.88 -8.46 10.77
C PHE A 49 4.84 -7.27 10.52
N PRO A 50 4.37 -6.08 10.09
CA PRO A 50 5.28 -4.95 9.87
C PRO A 50 6.00 -4.50 11.15
N HIS A 51 5.29 -4.54 12.28
CA HIS A 51 5.89 -4.18 13.57
C HIS A 51 6.98 -5.18 13.97
N GLN A 52 6.71 -6.48 13.89
CA GLN A 52 7.68 -7.52 14.23
C GLN A 52 8.90 -7.47 13.31
N LEU A 53 8.70 -7.29 12.00
CA LEU A 53 9.81 -7.14 11.06
C LEU A 53 10.67 -5.93 11.40
N CYS A 54 10.06 -4.77 11.69
CA CYS A 54 10.78 -3.56 12.01
C CYS A 54 11.57 -3.68 13.34
N ILE A 55 11.02 -4.37 14.34
CA ILE A 55 11.75 -4.64 15.59
C ILE A 55 12.96 -5.55 15.31
N ALA A 56 12.75 -6.65 14.58
CA ALA A 56 13.81 -7.61 14.26
C ALA A 56 14.94 -6.98 13.42
N ALA A 57 14.59 -6.09 12.48
CA ALA A 57 15.55 -5.40 11.62
C ALA A 57 16.09 -4.07 12.20
N ASN A 58 15.68 -3.69 13.42
CA ASN A 58 16.04 -2.40 14.03
C ASN A 58 15.78 -1.22 13.12
N CYS A 59 14.60 -1.16 12.52
CA CYS A 59 14.16 -0.13 11.57
C CYS A 59 12.83 0.49 11.97
N ARG A 60 12.42 1.52 11.25
CA ARG A 60 11.08 2.12 11.32
C ARG A 60 10.27 1.70 10.11
N GLY A 61 8.95 1.63 10.24
CA GLY A 61 8.06 1.23 9.17
C GLY A 61 6.92 2.21 8.97
N LEU A 62 6.57 2.44 7.71
CA LEU A 62 5.35 3.12 7.30
C LEU A 62 4.42 2.08 6.66
N VAL A 63 3.29 1.84 7.30
CA VAL A 63 2.20 1.01 6.74
C VAL A 63 1.08 1.94 6.33
N TYR A 64 0.55 1.82 5.11
CA TYR A 64 -0.56 2.67 4.67
C TYR A 64 -1.58 1.88 3.87
N SER A 65 -2.83 2.35 3.87
CA SER A 65 -3.89 1.85 3.00
C SER A 65 -3.98 2.73 1.75
N ARG A 66 -3.94 2.10 0.57
CA ARG A 66 -4.10 2.81 -0.71
C ARG A 66 -5.48 3.50 -0.80
N PRO A 67 -5.67 4.53 -1.64
CA PRO A 67 -6.99 5.08 -1.95
C PRO A 67 -7.97 3.95 -2.34
N GLY A 68 -9.17 3.97 -1.79
CA GLY A 68 -10.18 2.92 -1.98
C GLY A 68 -10.04 1.71 -1.05
N TYR A 69 -9.09 1.72 -0.11
CA TYR A 69 -8.81 0.61 0.82
C TYR A 69 -8.71 1.09 2.27
N GLY A 70 -8.95 0.18 3.20
CA GLY A 70 -8.87 0.46 4.63
C GLY A 70 -9.78 1.60 5.03
N LYS A 71 -9.23 2.57 5.74
CA LYS A 71 -9.91 3.82 6.14
C LYS A 71 -9.46 5.03 5.32
N SER A 72 -8.75 4.80 4.22
CA SER A 72 -8.43 5.83 3.24
C SER A 72 -9.69 6.29 2.50
N SER A 73 -9.62 7.46 1.83
CA SER A 73 -10.74 7.95 1.02
C SER A 73 -11.28 6.86 0.11
N PRO A 74 -12.60 6.61 0.15
CA PRO A 74 -13.22 5.57 -0.67
C PRO A 74 -13.14 5.93 -2.16
N ARG A 75 -13.25 4.91 -3.00
CA ARG A 75 -13.44 5.08 -4.43
C ARG A 75 -14.89 5.52 -4.70
N LYS A 76 -15.09 6.40 -5.67
CA LYS A 76 -16.45 6.74 -6.12
C LYS A 76 -17.12 5.49 -6.71
N ARG A 77 -18.44 5.34 -6.53
CA ARG A 77 -19.18 4.14 -6.94
C ARG A 77 -19.11 3.84 -8.44
N ASP A 78 -19.03 4.89 -9.25
CA ASP A 78 -18.95 4.85 -10.72
C ASP A 78 -17.51 4.91 -11.25
N GLU A 79 -16.53 4.98 -10.36
CA GLU A 79 -15.12 5.02 -10.74
C GLU A 79 -14.60 3.61 -10.98
N HIS A 80 -14.13 3.35 -12.20
CA HIS A 80 -13.45 2.13 -12.55
C HIS A 80 -11.95 2.35 -12.61
N TRP A 81 -11.20 1.47 -11.94
CA TRP A 81 -9.74 1.48 -12.07
C TRP A 81 -9.36 1.22 -13.52
N GLN A 82 -8.51 2.08 -14.06
CA GLN A 82 -7.95 1.89 -15.39
C GLN A 82 -6.78 0.89 -15.33
N VAL A 83 -6.36 0.36 -16.47
CA VAL A 83 -5.27 -0.61 -16.58
C VAL A 83 -3.94 -0.11 -16.00
N ASP A 84 -3.77 1.20 -15.90
CA ASP A 84 -2.59 1.88 -15.35
C ASP A 84 -2.69 2.18 -13.84
N PHE A 85 -3.66 1.60 -13.12
CA PHE A 85 -3.89 1.96 -11.71
C PHE A 85 -2.65 1.73 -10.82
N MET A 86 -1.89 0.66 -11.04
CA MET A 86 -0.66 0.41 -10.27
C MET A 86 0.41 1.46 -10.57
N HIS A 87 0.53 1.90 -11.83
CA HIS A 87 1.43 3.00 -12.21
C HIS A 87 1.04 4.30 -11.51
N ARG A 88 -0.25 4.60 -11.41
CA ARG A 88 -0.74 5.79 -10.68
C ARG A 88 -0.45 5.70 -9.19
N GLN A 89 -0.62 4.52 -8.59
CA GLN A 89 -0.24 4.31 -7.19
C GLN A 89 1.27 4.58 -6.99
N ALA A 90 2.11 4.03 -7.86
CA ALA A 90 3.56 4.17 -7.79
C ALA A 90 4.04 5.61 -8.09
N PHE A 91 3.45 6.29 -9.07
CA PHE A 91 4.01 7.53 -9.63
C PHE A 91 3.33 8.80 -9.14
N GLU A 92 2.11 8.69 -8.62
CA GLU A 92 1.33 9.83 -8.17
C GLU A 92 1.06 9.77 -6.66
N VAL A 93 0.46 8.65 -6.18
CA VAL A 93 0.01 8.53 -4.79
C VAL A 93 1.20 8.40 -3.83
N LEU A 94 2.11 7.47 -4.08
CA LEU A 94 3.23 7.20 -3.16
C LEU A 94 4.16 8.41 -2.99
N PRO A 95 4.60 9.11 -4.06
CA PRO A 95 5.37 10.34 -3.90
C PRO A 95 4.60 11.46 -3.16
N SER A 96 3.28 11.58 -3.40
CA SER A 96 2.45 12.56 -2.71
C SER A 96 2.29 12.24 -1.22
N LEU A 97 2.18 10.95 -0.86
CA LEU A 97 2.19 10.50 0.52
C LEU A 97 3.54 10.82 1.20
N PHE A 98 4.67 10.59 0.52
CA PHE A 98 5.99 10.93 1.06
C PHE A 98 6.09 12.42 1.36
N ARG A 99 5.66 13.28 0.44
CA ARG A 99 5.62 14.74 0.67
C ARG A 99 4.72 15.10 1.87
N ALA A 100 3.52 14.54 1.93
CA ALA A 100 2.58 14.82 3.01
C ALA A 100 3.09 14.39 4.41
N LEU A 101 3.95 13.35 4.45
CA LEU A 101 4.57 12.85 5.67
C LEU A 101 5.98 13.41 5.92
N ASN A 102 6.45 14.37 5.10
CA ASN A 102 7.79 14.95 5.17
C ASN A 102 8.90 13.88 5.09
N ILE A 103 8.68 12.83 4.29
CA ILE A 103 9.70 11.82 3.99
C ILE A 103 10.56 12.35 2.85
N ASP A 104 11.79 12.71 3.18
CA ASP A 104 12.79 13.21 2.24
C ASP A 104 13.62 12.04 1.72
N THR A 105 13.30 11.58 0.51
CA THR A 105 13.95 10.41 -0.11
C THR A 105 15.39 10.70 -0.54
N GLU A 106 15.80 11.96 -0.69
CA GLU A 106 17.19 12.32 -0.96
C GLU A 106 18.08 12.08 0.26
N LYS A 107 17.53 12.35 1.47
CA LYS A 107 18.26 12.16 2.74
C LYS A 107 18.14 10.74 3.28
N GLN A 108 16.98 10.12 3.14
CA GLN A 108 16.70 8.78 3.65
C GLN A 108 15.89 7.98 2.64
N LYS A 109 16.57 7.22 1.79
CA LYS A 109 15.95 6.34 0.80
C LYS A 109 15.21 5.20 1.50
N PRO A 110 13.90 5.02 1.30
CA PRO A 110 13.16 3.92 1.91
C PRO A 110 13.47 2.58 1.23
N TRP A 111 13.32 1.50 1.97
CA TRP A 111 13.06 0.17 1.43
C TRP A 111 11.57 0.03 1.15
N LEU A 112 11.21 -0.57 0.02
CA LEU A 112 9.83 -0.86 -0.31
C LEU A 112 9.56 -2.35 -0.08
N PHE A 113 8.61 -2.67 0.80
CA PHE A 113 8.17 -4.04 1.03
C PHE A 113 6.77 -4.21 0.45
N GLY A 114 6.63 -4.96 -0.64
CA GLY A 114 5.37 -5.09 -1.36
C GLY A 114 4.90 -6.53 -1.52
N HIS A 115 3.59 -6.75 -1.36
CA HIS A 115 2.94 -8.03 -1.60
C HIS A 115 1.92 -7.90 -2.74
N SER A 116 1.97 -8.82 -3.71
CA SER A 116 1.05 -8.89 -4.86
C SER A 116 1.01 -7.53 -5.61
N ASP A 117 -0.15 -6.85 -5.70
CA ASP A 117 -0.26 -5.48 -6.25
C ASP A 117 0.79 -4.54 -5.66
N GLY A 118 0.97 -4.59 -4.33
CA GLY A 118 1.97 -3.77 -3.64
C GLY A 118 3.40 -4.08 -4.08
N GLY A 119 3.69 -5.34 -4.42
CA GLY A 119 4.97 -5.75 -5.00
C GLY A 119 5.19 -5.15 -6.39
N SER A 120 4.18 -5.17 -7.24
CA SER A 120 4.23 -4.54 -8.57
C SER A 120 4.39 -3.02 -8.48
N ILE A 121 3.66 -2.38 -7.54
CA ILE A 121 3.79 -0.93 -7.27
C ILE A 121 5.21 -0.59 -6.79
N ALA A 122 5.80 -1.41 -5.91
CA ALA A 122 7.17 -1.22 -5.43
C ALA A 122 8.18 -1.28 -6.58
N LEU A 123 8.06 -2.26 -7.46
CA LEU A 123 8.94 -2.40 -8.63
C LEU A 123 8.79 -1.23 -9.60
N LEU A 124 7.55 -0.80 -9.88
CA LEU A 124 7.28 0.37 -10.73
C LEU A 124 7.90 1.64 -10.14
N PHE A 125 7.74 1.86 -8.84
CA PHE A 125 8.34 3.01 -8.15
C PHE A 125 9.86 2.97 -8.27
N ALA A 126 10.49 1.84 -7.91
CA ALA A 126 11.94 1.69 -7.95
C ALA A 126 12.52 1.85 -9.37
N ALA A 127 11.80 1.39 -10.39
CA ALA A 127 12.23 1.55 -11.78
C ALA A 127 12.21 3.01 -12.24
N LYS A 128 11.25 3.81 -11.78
CA LYS A 128 11.14 5.23 -12.13
C LYS A 128 12.01 6.14 -11.26
N TYR A 129 12.08 5.85 -9.96
CA TYR A 129 12.73 6.65 -8.95
C TYR A 129 13.94 5.92 -8.35
N VAL A 130 14.86 5.50 -9.24
CA VAL A 130 16.03 4.68 -8.89
C VAL A 130 16.87 5.30 -7.76
N GLN A 131 16.95 6.64 -7.73
CA GLN A 131 17.73 7.35 -6.72
C GLN A 131 16.97 7.58 -5.41
N ASP A 132 15.67 7.35 -5.37
CA ASP A 132 14.80 7.63 -4.23
C ASP A 132 14.45 6.39 -3.39
N THR A 133 15.05 5.23 -3.67
CA THR A 133 14.83 4.00 -2.92
C THR A 133 16.13 3.27 -2.64
N SER A 134 16.24 2.64 -1.47
CA SER A 134 17.35 1.75 -1.11
C SER A 134 17.22 0.37 -1.75
N GLY A 135 16.00 -0.07 -2.06
CA GLY A 135 15.70 -1.34 -2.68
C GLY A 135 14.27 -1.81 -2.45
N CYS A 136 13.95 -2.97 -3.03
CA CYS A 136 12.62 -3.59 -2.91
C CYS A 136 12.73 -5.00 -2.36
N ILE A 137 11.77 -5.37 -1.50
CA ILE A 137 11.47 -6.74 -1.11
C ILE A 137 10.06 -7.01 -1.61
N VAL A 138 9.91 -7.93 -2.55
CA VAL A 138 8.61 -8.18 -3.20
C VAL A 138 8.19 -9.64 -3.06
N LEU A 139 6.93 -9.84 -2.74
CA LEU A 139 6.29 -11.13 -2.58
C LEU A 139 5.18 -11.26 -3.63
N ALA A 140 5.25 -12.29 -4.47
CA ALA A 140 4.27 -12.57 -5.51
C ALA A 140 3.84 -11.35 -6.36
N PRO A 141 4.78 -10.55 -6.90
CA PRO A 141 4.43 -9.40 -7.73
C PRO A 141 3.84 -9.87 -9.07
N HIS A 142 2.96 -9.06 -9.64
CA HIS A 142 2.45 -9.27 -11.01
C HIS A 142 3.42 -8.64 -12.01
N ILE A 143 4.31 -9.42 -12.60
CA ILE A 143 5.31 -8.97 -13.59
C ILE A 143 4.79 -9.22 -15.01
N PHE A 144 4.01 -10.27 -15.19
CA PHE A 144 3.33 -10.64 -16.42
C PHE A 144 1.99 -11.31 -16.12
N VAL A 145 1.15 -11.45 -17.14
CA VAL A 145 -0.17 -12.09 -16.98
C VAL A 145 0.00 -13.61 -16.97
N GLU A 146 -0.47 -14.23 -15.90
CA GLU A 146 -0.45 -15.68 -15.73
C GLU A 146 -1.89 -16.20 -15.64
N ASP A 147 -2.16 -17.34 -16.29
CA ASP A 147 -3.48 -17.98 -16.25
C ASP A 147 -3.94 -18.30 -14.83
N VAL A 148 -3.03 -18.69 -13.95
CA VAL A 148 -3.34 -18.96 -12.54
C VAL A 148 -3.81 -17.70 -11.83
N THR A 149 -3.20 -16.56 -12.12
CA THR A 149 -3.59 -15.27 -11.55
C THR A 149 -4.96 -14.84 -12.03
N VAL A 150 -5.20 -14.92 -13.35
CA VAL A 150 -6.50 -14.56 -13.95
C VAL A 150 -7.63 -15.40 -13.34
N ARG A 151 -7.48 -16.74 -13.31
CA ARG A 151 -8.46 -17.64 -12.69
C ARG A 151 -8.66 -17.37 -11.20
N SER A 152 -7.61 -16.99 -10.48
CA SER A 152 -7.71 -16.65 -9.04
C SER A 152 -8.50 -15.38 -8.81
N ILE A 153 -8.33 -14.35 -9.66
CA ILE A 153 -9.08 -13.10 -9.62
C ILE A 153 -10.56 -13.35 -9.95
N GLU A 154 -10.85 -14.14 -10.99
CA GLU A 154 -12.23 -14.53 -11.34
C GLU A 154 -12.91 -15.27 -10.19
N LYS A 155 -12.21 -16.22 -9.57
CA LYS A 155 -12.72 -16.93 -8.39
C LYS A 155 -12.95 -15.99 -7.21
N ALA A 156 -12.03 -15.05 -6.95
CA ALA A 156 -12.18 -14.06 -5.88
C ALA A 156 -13.40 -13.17 -6.12
N LYS A 157 -13.60 -12.70 -7.36
CA LYS A 157 -14.79 -11.94 -7.76
C LYS A 157 -16.08 -12.72 -7.50
N LEU A 158 -16.15 -13.96 -7.98
CA LEU A 158 -17.31 -14.81 -7.76
C LEU A 158 -17.58 -15.04 -6.27
N THR A 159 -16.52 -15.30 -5.49
CA THR A 159 -16.63 -15.50 -4.04
C THR A 159 -17.14 -14.21 -3.35
N TYR A 160 -16.69 -13.05 -3.77
CA TYR A 160 -17.15 -11.76 -3.25
C TYR A 160 -18.65 -11.53 -3.53
N GLU A 161 -19.11 -11.88 -4.73
CA GLU A 161 -20.50 -11.70 -5.18
C GLU A 161 -21.46 -12.71 -4.56
N THR A 162 -21.01 -13.95 -4.26
CA THR A 162 -21.89 -15.08 -3.90
C THR A 162 -21.77 -15.55 -2.46
N THR A 163 -20.82 -15.02 -1.68
CA THR A 163 -20.60 -15.44 -0.28
C THR A 163 -20.58 -14.24 0.68
N ASP A 164 -20.30 -14.51 1.95
CA ASP A 164 -20.13 -13.50 3.01
C ASP A 164 -18.76 -12.78 2.97
N LEU A 165 -17.97 -12.98 1.91
CA LEU A 165 -16.63 -12.36 1.78
C LEU A 165 -16.71 -10.84 1.88
N ARG A 166 -17.70 -10.20 1.24
CA ARG A 166 -17.93 -8.77 1.35
C ARG A 166 -18.11 -8.31 2.79
N GLN A 167 -18.91 -9.02 3.58
CA GLN A 167 -19.15 -8.70 5.00
C GLN A 167 -17.88 -8.90 5.85
N LYS A 168 -17.07 -9.89 5.51
CA LYS A 168 -15.78 -10.13 6.18
C LYS A 168 -14.78 -9.02 5.88
N LEU A 169 -14.71 -8.55 4.63
CA LEU A 169 -13.84 -7.45 4.20
C LEU A 169 -14.28 -6.10 4.81
N ALA A 170 -15.58 -5.87 5.00
CA ALA A 170 -16.11 -4.68 5.65
C ALA A 170 -15.59 -4.45 7.09
N ARG A 171 -14.97 -5.44 7.71
CA ARG A 171 -14.27 -5.28 9.00
C ARG A 171 -12.95 -4.55 8.87
N PHE A 172 -12.38 -4.48 7.68
CA PHE A 172 -11.05 -3.96 7.39
C PHE A 172 -11.06 -2.77 6.42
N HIS A 173 -12.22 -2.47 5.84
CA HIS A 173 -12.43 -1.40 4.88
C HIS A 173 -13.70 -0.65 5.19
N ASP A 174 -13.64 0.69 5.17
CA ASP A 174 -14.79 1.55 5.46
C ASP A 174 -15.84 1.50 4.32
N ASP A 175 -15.44 1.09 3.11
CA ASP A 175 -16.28 1.04 1.90
C ASP A 175 -16.05 -0.29 1.13
N ALA A 176 -16.45 -1.43 1.73
CA ALA A 176 -16.32 -2.76 1.16
C ALA A 176 -17.58 -3.23 0.42
#